data_972b15803eb13548c80015cae8b53735
#
_entry.id   972b15803eb13548c80015cae8b53735
#
_cell.length_a   1.000
_cell.length_b   1.000
_cell.length_c   1.000
_cell.angle_alpha   90.00
_cell.angle_beta   90.00
_cell.angle_gamma   90.00
#
_symmetry.space_group_name_H-M   'P 1'
#
loop_
_entity.id
_entity.type
_entity.pdbx_description
1 polymer ?
#
loop_
_entity_poly.entity_id
_entity_poly.type
_entity_poly.pdbx_seq_one_letter_code
_entity_poly.pdbx_strand_id
1 'polypeptide(L)'
;MNAPQRLGLYGGGLAALFVASFVVAGAVVPQSAVAAWSTTAQNEEAEDMDMVGMDMGEESGTSGTTPVRGLSLERDGLLLSPVSVPDETGEEGTLSFSITSADGEAVTEFETEHDKELHLIVVRTDGAQFRHVHPKMSADGVWSIPWTWDAAGSYRVFTDFVPAATGENLTLSRTVDVAGRFAPEPATAVSASDTTDGYTVTLAGDLGASGDSMLTATITKDGEPVTDLQPYLGAYGHLVALRDGDLAYLHVHPEGDEPAPGSVSGPDVTFMTQAPTPGRYLLYLDFKVGGKVRTAHFVLDTASGEVAPAEEPTTDAPAADEHGAGESGHGH
;
A
#
# COMPACT_ATOMS: atom_id res chain seq x y z
N MET A 1 46.66 -30.93 17.31
CA MET A 1 45.40 -31.48 16.78
C MET A 1 45.31 -31.12 15.29
N ASN A 2 45.14 -32.15 14.46
CA ASN A 2 45.08 -32.00 13.00
C ASN A 2 43.72 -31.45 12.57
N ALA A 3 43.66 -30.83 11.40
CA ALA A 3 42.44 -30.18 10.89
C ALA A 3 41.15 -31.06 10.98
N PRO A 4 41.19 -32.38 10.66
CA PRO A 4 40.03 -33.25 10.78
C PRO A 4 39.56 -33.44 12.24
N GLN A 5 40.48 -33.46 13.21
CA GLN A 5 40.10 -33.57 14.62
C GLN A 5 39.43 -32.29 15.17
N ARG A 6 39.82 -31.12 14.66
CA ARG A 6 39.14 -29.84 14.99
C ARG A 6 37.72 -29.79 14.38
N LEU A 7 37.59 -30.24 13.13
CA LEU A 7 36.29 -30.27 12.44
C LEU A 7 35.32 -31.24 13.13
N GLY A 8 35.79 -32.41 13.58
CA GLY A 8 34.98 -33.37 14.33
C GLY A 8 34.53 -32.83 15.71
N LEU A 9 35.41 -32.09 16.41
CA LEU A 9 35.05 -31.45 17.67
C LEU A 9 34.02 -30.31 17.51
N TYR A 10 34.15 -29.51 16.46
CA TYR A 10 33.17 -28.49 16.14
C TYR A 10 31.81 -29.08 15.72
N GLY A 11 31.81 -30.10 14.86
CA GLY A 11 30.59 -30.78 14.46
C GLY A 11 29.88 -31.49 15.61
N GLY A 12 30.64 -32.18 16.49
CA GLY A 12 30.09 -32.76 17.72
C GLY A 12 29.54 -31.76 18.70
N GLY A 13 30.21 -30.62 18.87
CA GLY A 13 29.74 -29.51 19.73
C GLY A 13 28.44 -28.89 19.22
N LEU A 14 28.33 -28.63 17.92
CA LEU A 14 27.11 -28.10 17.29
C LEU A 14 25.93 -29.08 17.39
N ALA A 15 26.17 -30.37 17.17
CA ALA A 15 25.15 -31.42 17.30
C ALA A 15 24.64 -31.52 18.77
N ALA A 16 25.55 -31.46 19.75
CA ALA A 16 25.16 -31.47 21.16
C ALA A 16 24.37 -30.24 21.57
N LEU A 17 24.74 -29.05 21.08
CA LEU A 17 24.00 -27.80 21.30
C LEU A 17 22.61 -27.86 20.65
N PHE A 18 22.48 -28.40 19.44
CA PHE A 18 21.21 -28.57 18.75
C PHE A 18 20.26 -29.50 19.52
N VAL A 19 20.77 -30.66 19.98
CA VAL A 19 19.97 -31.59 20.79
C VAL A 19 19.56 -30.99 22.12
N ALA A 20 20.45 -30.28 22.81
CA ALA A 20 20.14 -29.59 24.05
C ALA A 20 19.05 -28.51 23.84
N SER A 21 19.18 -27.70 22.79
CA SER A 21 18.18 -26.69 22.44
C SER A 21 16.81 -27.30 22.12
N PHE A 22 16.78 -28.43 21.43
CA PHE A 22 15.56 -29.13 21.09
C PHE A 22 14.84 -29.71 22.34
N VAL A 23 15.61 -30.28 23.26
CA VAL A 23 15.08 -30.79 24.54
C VAL A 23 14.53 -29.66 25.43
N VAL A 24 15.24 -28.53 25.49
CA VAL A 24 14.80 -27.34 26.23
C VAL A 24 13.54 -26.74 25.60
N ALA A 25 13.48 -26.63 24.28
CA ALA A 25 12.30 -26.15 23.58
C ALA A 25 11.07 -27.05 23.84
N GLY A 26 11.24 -28.36 23.83
CA GLY A 26 10.16 -29.32 24.15
C GLY A 26 9.69 -29.29 25.61
N ALA A 27 10.53 -28.81 26.53
CA ALA A 27 10.18 -28.67 27.94
C ALA A 27 9.52 -27.32 28.29
N VAL A 28 9.76 -26.29 27.47
CA VAL A 28 9.30 -24.89 27.74
C VAL A 28 8.06 -24.55 26.92
N VAL A 29 7.87 -25.14 25.73
CA VAL A 29 6.72 -24.85 24.89
C VAL A 29 5.52 -25.73 25.32
N PRO A 30 4.41 -25.16 25.78
CA PRO A 30 3.23 -25.94 26.16
C PRO A 30 2.69 -26.72 24.95
N GLN A 31 2.30 -27.98 25.17
CA GLN A 31 1.74 -28.81 24.09
C GLN A 31 0.48 -28.20 23.45
N SER A 32 -0.25 -27.35 24.19
CA SER A 32 -1.38 -26.60 23.67
C SER A 32 -1.00 -25.56 22.59
N ALA A 33 0.19 -24.96 22.67
CA ALA A 33 0.69 -24.05 21.65
C ALA A 33 1.09 -24.80 20.36
N VAL A 34 1.68 -25.99 20.50
CA VAL A 34 2.01 -26.85 19.35
C VAL A 34 0.73 -27.39 18.69
N ALA A 35 -0.26 -27.80 19.49
CA ALA A 35 -1.54 -28.26 18.98
C ALA A 35 -2.32 -27.15 18.24
N ALA A 36 -2.30 -25.93 18.73
CA ALA A 36 -2.93 -24.80 18.06
C ALA A 36 -2.29 -24.52 16.68
N TRP A 37 -0.97 -24.63 16.59
CA TRP A 37 -0.23 -24.43 15.34
C TRP A 37 -0.49 -25.56 14.32
N SER A 38 -0.56 -26.81 14.77
CA SER A 38 -0.87 -27.95 13.91
C SER A 38 -2.33 -27.97 13.44
N THR A 39 -3.27 -27.43 14.23
CA THR A 39 -4.67 -27.33 13.84
C THR A 39 -4.88 -26.24 12.77
N THR A 40 -4.14 -25.13 12.84
CA THR A 40 -4.18 -24.09 11.81
C THR A 40 -3.60 -24.61 10.48
N ALA A 41 -2.48 -25.32 10.51
CA ALA A 41 -1.85 -25.90 9.32
C ALA A 41 -2.69 -27.04 8.68
N GLN A 42 -3.53 -27.74 9.44
CA GLN A 42 -4.40 -28.80 8.92
C GLN A 42 -5.73 -28.28 8.37
N ASN A 43 -6.18 -27.10 8.80
CA ASN A 43 -7.38 -26.49 8.24
C ASN A 43 -7.13 -25.86 6.86
N GLU A 44 -5.90 -25.47 6.53
CA GLU A 44 -5.56 -24.94 5.21
C GLU A 44 -5.46 -26.04 4.13
N GLU A 45 -5.33 -27.33 4.48
CA GLU A 45 -5.30 -28.44 3.51
C GLU A 45 -6.67 -29.16 3.34
N ALA A 46 -7.72 -28.77 4.08
CA ALA A 46 -8.99 -29.50 4.12
C ALA A 46 -10.16 -28.78 3.39
N GLU A 47 -9.97 -27.64 2.77
CA GLU A 47 -11.03 -26.92 2.07
C GLU A 47 -11.16 -27.23 0.57
N ASP A 48 -10.52 -28.30 0.08
CA ASP A 48 -10.69 -28.74 -1.29
C ASP A 48 -11.42 -30.09 -1.40
N MET A 49 -12.65 -30.21 -0.85
CA MET A 49 -13.66 -31.20 -1.27
C MET A 49 -15.01 -31.01 -0.55
N ASP A 50 -15.98 -30.64 -1.39
CA ASP A 50 -17.36 -31.14 -1.38
C ASP A 50 -18.45 -30.40 -0.60
N MET A 51 -19.37 -29.93 -1.43
CA MET A 51 -20.83 -30.07 -1.36
C MET A 51 -21.70 -28.97 -0.77
N VAL A 52 -22.42 -28.41 -1.70
CA VAL A 52 -23.90 -28.17 -1.69
C VAL A 52 -24.60 -28.43 -0.34
N GLY A 53 -25.11 -27.38 0.28
CA GLY A 53 -26.11 -27.47 1.32
C GLY A 53 -26.38 -26.11 1.97
N MET A 54 -27.49 -25.51 1.60
CA MET A 54 -28.11 -24.33 2.21
C MET A 54 -28.07 -24.39 3.74
N ASP A 55 -27.67 -23.32 4.41
CA ASP A 55 -28.53 -22.65 5.38
C ASP A 55 -27.97 -21.31 5.86
N MET A 56 -28.86 -20.50 6.29
CA MET A 56 -28.87 -19.15 6.78
C MET A 56 -27.88 -18.83 7.91
N GLY A 57 -27.11 -17.75 7.74
CA GLY A 57 -26.95 -16.74 8.79
C GLY A 57 -26.06 -17.02 9.96
N GLU A 58 -24.80 -16.60 9.84
CA GLU A 58 -24.12 -15.88 10.92
C GLU A 58 -23.03 -15.01 10.29
N GLU A 59 -23.25 -13.70 10.25
CA GLU A 59 -22.20 -12.74 9.96
C GLU A 59 -21.12 -12.84 11.03
N SER A 60 -20.12 -13.69 10.80
CA SER A 60 -18.83 -13.54 11.46
C SER A 60 -18.16 -12.33 10.85
N GLY A 61 -18.25 -11.19 11.52
CA GLY A 61 -17.49 -10.00 11.20
C GLY A 61 -15.98 -10.28 11.21
N THR A 62 -15.46 -10.77 10.12
CA THR A 62 -14.04 -10.65 9.82
C THR A 62 -13.79 -9.16 9.65
N SER A 63 -13.12 -8.54 10.62
CA SER A 63 -12.51 -7.23 10.44
C SER A 63 -11.63 -7.34 9.19
N GLY A 64 -12.15 -6.89 8.05
CA GLY A 64 -11.47 -6.97 6.77
C GLY A 64 -10.23 -6.10 6.82
N THR A 65 -9.10 -6.72 7.10
CA THR A 65 -7.80 -6.06 6.96
C THR A 65 -7.56 -5.88 5.47
N THR A 66 -7.50 -4.65 5.00
CA THR A 66 -7.13 -4.36 3.62
C THR A 66 -5.77 -5.00 3.33
N PRO A 67 -5.65 -5.84 2.30
CA PRO A 67 -4.40 -6.53 2.03
C PRO A 67 -3.31 -5.53 1.62
N VAL A 68 -2.09 -5.75 2.10
CA VAL A 68 -0.92 -5.00 1.66
C VAL A 68 -0.58 -5.43 0.23
N ARG A 69 -0.58 -4.48 -0.70
CA ARG A 69 -0.37 -4.72 -2.14
C ARG A 69 0.98 -4.18 -2.63
N GLY A 70 1.39 -4.58 -3.81
CA GLY A 70 2.54 -4.02 -4.53
C GLY A 70 3.91 -4.36 -3.94
N LEU A 71 4.03 -5.31 -3.01
CA LEU A 71 5.33 -5.74 -2.47
C LEU A 71 5.85 -7.03 -3.09
N SER A 72 5.01 -7.77 -3.80
CA SER A 72 5.36 -9.05 -4.42
C SER A 72 5.70 -8.89 -5.89
N LEU A 73 6.62 -9.71 -6.37
CA LEU A 73 6.92 -9.83 -7.80
C LEU A 73 6.05 -10.92 -8.47
N GLU A 74 5.33 -11.72 -7.67
CA GLU A 74 4.44 -12.78 -8.12
C GLU A 74 3.16 -12.74 -7.28
N ARG A 75 2.00 -12.94 -7.92
CA ARG A 75 0.71 -13.10 -7.27
C ARG A 75 -0.26 -13.82 -8.20
N ASP A 76 -1.04 -14.73 -7.64
CA ASP A 76 -2.09 -15.49 -8.34
C ASP A 76 -1.57 -16.19 -9.61
N GLY A 77 -0.32 -16.72 -9.54
CA GLY A 77 0.36 -17.42 -10.62
C GLY A 77 0.89 -16.49 -11.73
N LEU A 78 0.81 -15.16 -11.55
CA LEU A 78 1.38 -14.18 -12.48
C LEU A 78 2.67 -13.58 -11.92
N LEU A 79 3.70 -13.56 -12.74
CA LEU A 79 5.05 -13.11 -12.38
C LEU A 79 5.47 -11.90 -13.22
N LEU A 80 5.96 -10.85 -12.58
CA LEU A 80 6.66 -9.77 -13.25
C LEU A 80 8.10 -10.23 -13.61
N SER A 81 8.40 -10.33 -14.91
CA SER A 81 9.72 -10.70 -15.39
C SER A 81 10.81 -9.72 -14.90
N PRO A 82 12.11 -10.03 -15.03
CA PRO A 82 13.16 -9.04 -14.87
C PRO A 82 12.88 -7.80 -15.71
N VAL A 83 12.98 -6.61 -15.09
CA VAL A 83 12.80 -5.34 -15.77
C VAL A 83 14.14 -4.94 -16.39
N SER A 84 14.17 -4.76 -17.72
CA SER A 84 15.33 -4.22 -18.42
C SER A 84 15.23 -2.71 -18.48
N VAL A 85 16.29 -2.01 -18.12
CA VAL A 85 16.38 -0.55 -18.05
C VAL A 85 17.79 -0.10 -18.44
N PRO A 86 18.02 1.19 -18.80
CA PRO A 86 19.36 1.76 -18.84
C PRO A 86 20.05 1.66 -17.48
N ASP A 87 21.35 1.36 -17.46
CA ASP A 87 22.09 1.11 -16.21
C ASP A 87 22.54 2.37 -15.49
N GLU A 88 22.64 3.51 -16.20
CA GLU A 88 23.20 4.77 -15.70
C GLU A 88 22.25 5.96 -15.92
N THR A 89 22.46 7.00 -15.13
CA THR A 89 21.74 8.27 -15.29
C THR A 89 22.10 8.99 -16.59
N GLY A 90 21.09 9.61 -17.25
CA GLY A 90 21.26 10.36 -18.49
C GLY A 90 21.42 9.50 -19.74
N GLU A 91 21.50 8.19 -19.64
CA GLU A 91 21.49 7.28 -20.77
C GLU A 91 20.07 7.14 -21.34
N GLU A 92 19.90 7.37 -22.63
CA GLU A 92 18.64 7.13 -23.33
C GLU A 92 18.51 5.64 -23.67
N GLY A 93 17.39 5.03 -23.32
CA GLY A 93 17.14 3.63 -23.61
C GLY A 93 15.67 3.26 -23.51
N THR A 94 15.40 2.02 -23.14
CA THR A 94 14.05 1.48 -23.05
C THR A 94 13.90 0.76 -21.71
N LEU A 95 12.83 1.08 -20.99
CA LEU A 95 12.34 0.24 -19.91
C LEU A 95 11.42 -0.81 -20.51
N SER A 96 11.66 -2.10 -20.23
CA SER A 96 10.85 -3.19 -20.74
C SER A 96 10.76 -4.36 -19.77
N PHE A 97 9.62 -5.08 -19.83
CA PHE A 97 9.30 -6.24 -19.02
C PHE A 97 8.15 -7.03 -19.67
N SER A 98 7.82 -8.20 -19.10
CA SER A 98 6.63 -8.97 -19.41
C SER A 98 5.94 -9.42 -18.13
N ILE A 99 4.65 -9.65 -18.18
CA ILE A 99 3.91 -10.41 -17.18
C ILE A 99 3.81 -11.83 -17.72
N THR A 100 4.24 -12.83 -16.93
CA THR A 100 4.23 -14.24 -17.35
C THR A 100 3.39 -15.08 -16.41
N SER A 101 2.81 -16.14 -16.94
CA SER A 101 2.14 -17.18 -16.16
C SER A 101 3.18 -18.05 -15.41
N ALA A 102 2.71 -18.93 -14.53
CA ALA A 102 3.54 -19.89 -13.82
C ALA A 102 4.31 -20.84 -14.77
N ASP A 103 3.79 -21.07 -15.98
CA ASP A 103 4.44 -21.88 -17.01
C ASP A 103 5.49 -21.08 -17.81
N GLY A 104 5.65 -19.80 -17.52
CA GLY A 104 6.61 -18.90 -18.16
C GLY A 104 6.14 -18.29 -19.48
N GLU A 105 4.88 -18.50 -19.86
CA GLU A 105 4.30 -17.89 -21.06
C GLU A 105 3.87 -16.43 -20.79
N ALA A 106 4.10 -15.54 -21.76
CA ALA A 106 3.70 -14.15 -21.63
C ALA A 106 2.17 -14.01 -21.66
N VAL A 107 1.62 -13.23 -20.73
CA VAL A 107 0.22 -12.81 -20.74
C VAL A 107 0.07 -11.66 -21.72
N THR A 108 -0.94 -11.76 -22.60
CA THR A 108 -1.18 -10.80 -23.70
C THR A 108 -2.59 -10.21 -23.70
N GLU A 109 -3.44 -10.62 -22.76
CA GLU A 109 -4.82 -10.16 -22.67
C GLU A 109 -5.05 -9.48 -21.32
N PHE A 110 -5.35 -8.19 -21.37
CA PHE A 110 -5.61 -7.35 -20.20
C PHE A 110 -6.90 -6.56 -20.41
N GLU A 111 -7.63 -6.29 -19.35
CA GLU A 111 -8.74 -5.36 -19.37
C GLU A 111 -8.23 -3.91 -19.35
N THR A 112 -9.02 -3.02 -19.93
CA THR A 112 -8.73 -1.59 -19.86
C THR A 112 -9.33 -1.02 -18.60
N GLU A 113 -8.49 -0.51 -17.71
CA GLU A 113 -8.87 0.24 -16.53
C GLU A 113 -8.30 1.65 -16.64
N HIS A 114 -9.10 2.67 -16.43
CA HIS A 114 -8.66 4.07 -16.56
C HIS A 114 -7.95 4.36 -17.90
N ASP A 115 -8.58 4.01 -19.01
CA ASP A 115 -8.06 4.19 -20.39
C ASP A 115 -6.79 3.41 -20.75
N LYS A 116 -6.28 2.55 -19.86
CA LYS A 116 -5.02 1.81 -20.06
C LYS A 116 -5.15 0.34 -19.66
N GLU A 117 -4.42 -0.51 -20.35
CA GLU A 117 -4.28 -1.93 -20.01
C GLU A 117 -3.27 -2.16 -18.89
N LEU A 118 -2.36 -1.19 -18.63
CA LEU A 118 -1.36 -1.26 -17.58
C LEU A 118 -0.88 0.14 -17.17
N HIS A 119 -0.84 0.37 -15.86
CA HIS A 119 -0.22 1.54 -15.24
C HIS A 119 1.17 1.14 -14.73
N LEU A 120 2.18 1.89 -15.17
CA LEU A 120 3.56 1.72 -14.73
C LEU A 120 3.94 2.85 -13.80
N ILE A 121 4.15 2.52 -12.54
CA ILE A 121 4.62 3.47 -11.53
C ILE A 121 6.08 3.15 -11.22
N VAL A 122 6.93 4.16 -11.30
CA VAL A 122 8.35 4.06 -10.97
C VAL A 122 8.68 5.13 -9.95
N VAL A 123 9.25 4.72 -8.82
CA VAL A 123 9.62 5.64 -7.75
C VAL A 123 10.92 5.18 -7.10
N ARG A 124 11.79 6.13 -6.76
CA ARG A 124 13.00 5.81 -6.00
C ARG A 124 12.64 5.42 -4.56
N THR A 125 13.41 4.56 -3.93
CA THR A 125 13.08 3.98 -2.60
C THR A 125 12.94 5.01 -1.47
N ASP A 126 13.41 6.23 -1.67
CA ASP A 126 13.21 7.36 -0.75
C ASP A 126 11.96 8.21 -1.07
N GLY A 127 11.11 7.76 -2.01
CA GLY A 127 9.88 8.46 -2.42
C GLY A 127 10.11 9.56 -3.46
N ALA A 128 11.35 9.89 -3.80
CA ALA A 128 11.64 10.86 -4.86
C ALA A 128 11.56 10.24 -6.26
N GLN A 129 11.69 11.07 -7.30
CA GLN A 129 11.75 10.63 -8.70
C GLN A 129 10.54 9.79 -9.13
N PHE A 130 9.37 10.11 -8.65
CA PHE A 130 8.11 9.46 -9.04
C PHE A 130 7.77 9.72 -10.50
N ARG A 131 7.35 8.66 -11.20
CA ARG A 131 6.78 8.71 -12.54
C ARG A 131 5.62 7.74 -12.66
N HIS A 132 4.50 8.21 -13.19
CA HIS A 132 3.34 7.41 -13.57
C HIS A 132 3.19 7.48 -15.07
N VAL A 133 3.41 6.37 -15.76
CA VAL A 133 3.47 6.30 -17.23
C VAL A 133 2.79 5.02 -17.75
N HIS A 134 2.56 4.96 -19.07
CA HIS A 134 1.83 3.85 -19.70
C HIS A 134 2.68 3.28 -20.84
N PRO A 135 3.33 2.12 -20.64
CA PRO A 135 4.07 1.43 -21.68
C PRO A 135 3.12 0.85 -22.74
N LYS A 136 3.69 0.42 -23.86
CA LYS A 136 2.95 -0.29 -24.90
C LYS A 136 3.39 -1.74 -24.96
N MET A 137 2.43 -2.63 -25.11
CA MET A 137 2.69 -4.05 -25.26
C MET A 137 2.90 -4.40 -26.74
N SER A 138 3.90 -5.24 -27.02
CA SER A 138 4.09 -5.89 -28.31
C SER A 138 3.18 -7.13 -28.45
N ALA A 139 3.07 -7.67 -29.67
CA ALA A 139 2.32 -8.90 -29.89
C ALA A 139 2.87 -10.12 -29.12
N ASP A 140 4.13 -10.07 -28.71
CA ASP A 140 4.81 -11.11 -27.91
C ASP A 140 4.68 -10.89 -26.40
N GLY A 141 3.83 -9.95 -25.96
CA GLY A 141 3.60 -9.67 -24.54
C GLY A 141 4.71 -8.90 -23.83
N VAL A 142 5.60 -8.22 -24.59
CA VAL A 142 6.62 -7.36 -24.02
C VAL A 142 6.12 -5.93 -23.92
N TRP A 143 6.02 -5.43 -22.70
CA TRP A 143 5.74 -4.04 -22.40
C TRP A 143 6.99 -3.20 -22.52
N SER A 144 6.91 -2.03 -23.15
CA SER A 144 8.06 -1.16 -23.36
C SER A 144 7.70 0.32 -23.44
N ILE A 145 8.63 1.17 -22.96
CA ILE A 145 8.55 2.63 -23.03
C ILE A 145 9.96 3.21 -23.09
N PRO A 146 10.20 4.29 -23.89
CA PRO A 146 11.46 5.04 -23.84
C PRO A 146 11.74 5.52 -22.42
N TRP A 147 12.99 5.38 -21.97
CA TRP A 147 13.35 5.67 -20.59
C TRP A 147 14.73 6.30 -20.46
N THR A 148 14.84 7.26 -19.54
CA THR A 148 16.09 7.87 -19.10
C THR A 148 15.97 8.16 -17.61
N TRP A 149 17.01 7.85 -16.84
CA TRP A 149 17.05 8.13 -15.41
C TRP A 149 17.60 9.53 -15.14
N ASP A 150 16.91 10.32 -14.31
CA ASP A 150 17.38 11.64 -13.89
C ASP A 150 18.31 11.57 -12.68
N ALA A 151 18.21 10.51 -11.87
CA ALA A 151 19.00 10.34 -10.66
C ALA A 151 19.36 8.87 -10.44
N ALA A 152 20.51 8.63 -9.79
CA ALA A 152 20.95 7.31 -9.35
C ALA A 152 20.21 6.85 -8.10
N GLY A 153 20.19 5.54 -7.87
CA GLY A 153 19.63 4.91 -6.68
C GLY A 153 18.84 3.65 -7.00
N SER A 154 18.22 3.08 -5.98
CA SER A 154 17.30 1.94 -6.12
C SER A 154 15.89 2.44 -6.35
N TYR A 155 15.23 1.90 -7.35
CA TYR A 155 13.86 2.25 -7.72
C TYR A 155 12.95 1.04 -7.58
N ARG A 156 11.72 1.29 -7.13
CA ARG A 156 10.63 0.32 -7.22
C ARG A 156 9.85 0.58 -8.50
N VAL A 157 9.66 -0.47 -9.28
CA VAL A 157 8.87 -0.49 -10.51
C VAL A 157 7.61 -1.30 -10.21
N PHE A 158 6.45 -0.65 -10.25
CA PHE A 158 5.16 -1.27 -10.06
C PHE A 158 4.46 -1.41 -11.40
N THR A 159 3.80 -2.54 -11.59
CA THR A 159 2.86 -2.79 -12.68
C THR A 159 1.50 -3.04 -12.08
N ASP A 160 0.54 -2.17 -12.40
CA ASP A 160 -0.83 -2.24 -11.93
C ASP A 160 -1.74 -2.50 -13.13
N PHE A 161 -2.49 -3.61 -13.12
CA PHE A 161 -3.21 -4.11 -14.28
C PHE A 161 -4.32 -5.09 -13.90
N VAL A 162 -5.24 -5.33 -14.82
CA VAL A 162 -6.31 -6.32 -14.70
C VAL A 162 -6.13 -7.39 -15.78
N PRO A 163 -5.72 -8.65 -15.43
CA PRO A 163 -5.67 -9.73 -16.40
C PRO A 163 -7.08 -10.08 -16.88
N ALA A 164 -7.29 -10.21 -18.19
CA ALA A 164 -8.61 -10.56 -18.74
C ALA A 164 -9.11 -11.93 -18.28
N ALA A 165 -8.21 -12.83 -17.88
CA ALA A 165 -8.55 -14.16 -17.41
C ALA A 165 -9.23 -14.17 -16.03
N THR A 166 -8.91 -13.21 -15.16
CA THR A 166 -9.43 -13.14 -13.77
C THR A 166 -10.37 -11.97 -13.55
N GLY A 167 -10.18 -10.84 -14.26
CA GLY A 167 -10.92 -9.60 -14.04
C GLY A 167 -10.61 -8.93 -12.70
N GLU A 168 -9.58 -9.38 -11.97
CA GLU A 168 -9.18 -8.82 -10.67
C GLU A 168 -7.92 -7.96 -10.81
N ASN A 169 -7.94 -6.78 -10.21
CA ASN A 169 -6.79 -5.88 -10.23
C ASN A 169 -5.61 -6.45 -9.44
N LEU A 170 -4.44 -6.47 -10.08
CA LEU A 170 -3.18 -6.94 -9.52
C LEU A 170 -2.11 -5.85 -9.62
N THR A 171 -1.38 -5.68 -8.50
CA THR A 171 -0.18 -4.84 -8.46
C THR A 171 1.04 -5.70 -8.14
N LEU A 172 1.93 -5.87 -9.11
CA LEU A 172 3.22 -6.53 -8.94
C LEU A 172 4.34 -5.51 -8.92
N SER A 173 5.47 -5.83 -8.31
CA SER A 173 6.60 -4.93 -8.33
C SER A 173 7.97 -5.62 -8.30
N ARG A 174 8.96 -4.88 -8.77
CA ARG A 174 10.37 -5.29 -8.77
C ARG A 174 11.27 -4.08 -8.49
N THR A 175 12.39 -4.33 -7.85
CA THR A 175 13.42 -3.31 -7.65
C THR A 175 14.42 -3.35 -8.81
N VAL A 176 14.84 -2.17 -9.25
CA VAL A 176 15.93 -1.95 -10.20
C VAL A 176 16.92 -0.95 -9.60
N ASP A 177 18.21 -1.13 -9.90
CA ASP A 177 19.27 -0.26 -9.42
C ASP A 177 19.87 0.52 -10.57
N VAL A 178 20.06 1.83 -10.37
CA VAL A 178 20.63 2.76 -11.33
C VAL A 178 21.97 3.24 -10.80
N ALA A 179 23.04 2.97 -11.57
CA ALA A 179 24.38 3.34 -11.19
C ALA A 179 24.58 4.86 -11.16
N GLY A 180 25.46 5.31 -10.27
CA GLY A 180 25.81 6.71 -10.13
C GLY A 180 25.91 7.17 -8.69
N ARG A 181 25.98 8.49 -8.49
CA ARG A 181 26.02 9.07 -7.16
C ARG A 181 24.60 9.18 -6.59
N PHE A 182 24.30 8.34 -5.65
CA PHE A 182 23.03 8.43 -4.90
C PHE A 182 23.05 9.64 -3.95
N ALA A 183 22.06 10.51 -4.08
CA ALA A 183 21.77 11.62 -3.18
C ALA A 183 20.30 11.46 -2.73
N PRO A 184 20.06 10.96 -1.50
CA PRO A 184 18.70 10.73 -1.00
C PRO A 184 17.96 12.06 -0.76
N GLU A 185 16.66 12.05 -1.07
CA GLU A 185 15.72 13.16 -0.89
C GLU A 185 14.47 12.67 -0.15
N PRO A 186 14.61 12.13 1.08
CA PRO A 186 13.48 11.53 1.78
C PRO A 186 12.46 12.60 2.18
N ALA A 187 11.19 12.26 2.06
CA ALA A 187 10.08 13.09 2.54
C ALA A 187 10.03 13.04 4.08
N THR A 188 10.57 14.05 4.76
CA THR A 188 10.74 14.04 6.22
C THR A 188 9.60 14.71 6.98
N ALA A 189 8.82 15.57 6.34
CA ALA A 189 7.74 16.34 6.96
C ALA A 189 6.39 16.01 6.34
N VAL A 190 5.35 15.95 7.17
CA VAL A 190 3.95 15.89 6.70
C VAL A 190 3.65 17.18 5.93
N SER A 191 3.07 17.02 4.74
CA SER A 191 2.64 18.11 3.88
C SER A 191 1.38 17.71 3.13
N ALA A 192 0.29 18.41 3.38
CA ALA A 192 -0.97 18.27 2.67
C ALA A 192 -1.11 19.28 1.51
N SER A 193 -0.06 20.02 1.16
CA SER A 193 -0.07 20.99 0.06
C SER A 193 1.25 20.94 -0.71
N ASP A 194 1.15 21.09 -2.03
CA ASP A 194 2.29 21.17 -2.94
C ASP A 194 2.04 22.23 -4.04
N THR A 195 3.12 22.73 -4.63
CA THR A 195 3.05 23.68 -5.75
C THR A 195 3.89 23.18 -6.92
N THR A 196 3.24 22.89 -8.02
CA THR A 196 3.87 22.41 -9.27
C THR A 196 3.43 23.28 -10.46
N ASP A 197 4.40 23.75 -11.28
CA ASP A 197 4.15 24.59 -12.46
C ASP A 197 3.24 25.82 -12.20
N GLY A 198 3.30 26.41 -11.00
CA GLY A 198 2.47 27.55 -10.60
C GLY A 198 1.03 27.20 -10.19
N TYR A 199 0.71 25.91 -10.09
CA TYR A 199 -0.53 25.42 -9.51
C TYR A 199 -0.26 24.97 -8.07
N THR A 200 -1.11 25.38 -7.15
CA THR A 200 -1.11 24.90 -5.77
C THR A 200 -2.23 23.89 -5.61
N VAL A 201 -1.88 22.72 -5.10
CA VAL A 201 -2.82 21.63 -4.78
C VAL A 201 -2.82 21.41 -3.28
N THR A 202 -4.00 21.38 -2.68
CA THR A 202 -4.16 21.11 -1.24
C THR A 202 -5.06 19.90 -1.05
N LEU A 203 -4.62 18.94 -0.24
CA LEU A 203 -5.42 17.80 0.18
C LEU A 203 -6.14 18.13 1.49
N ALA A 204 -7.43 17.84 1.54
CA ALA A 204 -8.27 17.91 2.73
C ALA A 204 -8.91 16.54 3.00
N GLY A 205 -9.18 16.26 4.26
CA GLY A 205 -9.68 14.97 4.73
C GLY A 205 -8.62 14.19 5.49
N ASP A 206 -8.99 13.00 5.94
CA ASP A 206 -8.13 12.10 6.72
C ASP A 206 -7.80 10.84 5.91
N LEU A 207 -6.58 10.33 6.06
CA LEU A 207 -6.19 9.01 5.56
C LEU A 207 -6.46 7.98 6.66
N GLY A 208 -7.56 7.24 6.55
CA GLY A 208 -7.95 6.24 7.54
C GLY A 208 -7.19 4.92 7.39
N ALA A 209 -6.76 4.34 8.52
CA ALA A 209 -6.09 3.04 8.56
C ALA A 209 -7.06 1.87 8.88
N SER A 210 -8.34 2.16 9.10
CA SER A 210 -9.37 1.16 9.39
C SER A 210 -10.70 1.61 8.80
N GLY A 211 -10.94 1.24 7.57
CA GLY A 211 -12.15 1.60 6.83
C GLY A 211 -11.91 2.69 5.79
N ASP A 212 -12.96 2.96 5.03
CA ASP A 212 -12.93 3.93 3.94
C ASP A 212 -12.78 5.36 4.48
N SER A 213 -12.01 6.14 3.79
CA SER A 213 -11.81 7.57 4.06
C SER A 213 -11.77 8.36 2.77
N MET A 214 -12.08 9.66 2.87
CA MET A 214 -12.18 10.54 1.72
C MET A 214 -11.08 11.58 1.76
N LEU A 215 -10.34 11.72 0.66
CA LEU A 215 -9.40 12.81 0.43
C LEU A 215 -9.90 13.68 -0.72
N THR A 216 -9.96 14.99 -0.52
CA THR A 216 -10.31 15.94 -1.56
C THR A 216 -9.11 16.79 -1.90
N ALA A 217 -8.70 16.78 -3.16
CA ALA A 217 -7.68 17.65 -3.71
C ALA A 217 -8.34 18.89 -4.31
N THR A 218 -7.96 20.08 -3.82
CA THR A 218 -8.38 21.37 -4.37
C THR A 218 -7.23 21.99 -5.14
N ILE A 219 -7.43 22.30 -6.43
CA ILE A 219 -6.42 22.85 -7.33
C ILE A 219 -6.68 24.34 -7.54
N THR A 220 -5.67 25.17 -7.27
CA THR A 220 -5.71 26.60 -7.47
C THR A 220 -4.52 27.08 -8.31
N LYS A 221 -4.65 28.22 -8.98
CA LYS A 221 -3.57 28.91 -9.66
C LYS A 221 -3.60 30.41 -9.30
N ASP A 222 -2.49 30.95 -8.82
CA ASP A 222 -2.40 32.34 -8.35
C ASP A 222 -3.49 32.69 -7.29
N GLY A 223 -3.93 31.68 -6.50
CA GLY A 223 -4.98 31.80 -5.50
C GLY A 223 -6.42 31.66 -6.02
N GLU A 224 -6.62 31.58 -7.34
CA GLU A 224 -7.95 31.39 -7.94
C GLU A 224 -8.24 29.90 -8.21
N PRO A 225 -9.49 29.45 -8.04
CA PRO A 225 -9.88 28.07 -8.32
C PRO A 225 -9.67 27.69 -9.80
N VAL A 226 -9.09 26.54 -10.06
CA VAL A 226 -8.96 25.94 -11.39
C VAL A 226 -10.26 25.21 -11.73
N THR A 227 -10.98 25.63 -12.75
CA THR A 227 -12.28 25.07 -13.18
C THR A 227 -12.22 24.43 -14.58
N ASP A 228 -11.02 24.28 -15.13
CA ASP A 228 -10.75 23.73 -16.46
C ASP A 228 -9.83 22.51 -16.42
N LEU A 229 -9.92 21.72 -15.33
CA LEU A 229 -9.30 20.39 -15.26
C LEU A 229 -9.82 19.52 -16.40
N GLN A 230 -8.91 18.89 -17.11
CA GLN A 230 -9.20 18.04 -18.26
C GLN A 230 -9.19 16.57 -17.86
N PRO A 231 -10.03 15.73 -18.49
CA PRO A 231 -9.94 14.30 -18.28
C PRO A 231 -8.53 13.76 -18.58
N TYR A 232 -8.10 12.87 -17.70
CA TYR A 232 -6.86 12.12 -17.83
C TYR A 232 -7.06 10.76 -17.17
N LEU A 233 -6.94 9.68 -17.94
CA LEU A 233 -7.13 8.32 -17.46
C LEU A 233 -8.52 8.09 -16.84
N GLY A 234 -9.57 8.50 -17.53
CA GLY A 234 -10.96 8.29 -17.10
C GLY A 234 -11.42 9.12 -15.89
N ALA A 235 -10.60 10.06 -15.39
CA ALA A 235 -10.94 10.94 -14.27
C ALA A 235 -10.34 12.34 -14.43
N TYR A 236 -10.66 13.27 -13.52
CA TYR A 236 -10.03 14.60 -13.50
C TYR A 236 -8.72 14.64 -12.68
N GLY A 237 -8.38 13.54 -12.04
CA GLY A 237 -7.12 13.35 -11.32
C GLY A 237 -6.89 11.87 -10.98
N HIS A 238 -5.63 11.47 -10.91
CA HIS A 238 -5.18 10.15 -10.48
C HIS A 238 -4.29 10.28 -9.26
N LEU A 239 -4.65 9.61 -8.17
CA LEU A 239 -3.90 9.61 -6.93
C LEU A 239 -3.25 8.24 -6.72
N VAL A 240 -1.93 8.22 -6.60
CA VAL A 240 -1.15 7.07 -6.16
C VAL A 240 -0.69 7.32 -4.74
N ALA A 241 -0.86 6.36 -3.86
CA ALA A 241 -0.37 6.44 -2.49
C ALA A 241 0.53 5.23 -2.17
N LEU A 242 1.69 5.50 -1.59
CA LEU A 242 2.70 4.51 -1.24
C LEU A 242 3.05 4.65 0.24
N ARG A 243 3.09 3.54 0.98
CA ARG A 243 3.51 3.57 2.38
C ARG A 243 4.99 3.92 2.51
N ASP A 244 5.32 4.88 3.36
CA ASP A 244 6.71 5.23 3.65
C ASP A 244 7.43 4.05 4.31
N GLY A 245 8.66 3.79 3.86
CA GLY A 245 9.54 2.73 4.35
C GLY A 245 9.60 1.51 3.45
N ASP A 246 8.48 0.95 2.96
CA ASP A 246 8.47 -0.22 2.10
C ASP A 246 7.81 0.00 0.73
N LEU A 247 7.18 1.17 0.53
CA LEU A 247 6.45 1.54 -0.66
C LEU A 247 5.28 0.58 -0.98
N ALA A 248 4.64 0.00 0.04
CA ALA A 248 3.42 -0.75 -0.16
C ALA A 248 2.37 0.11 -0.87
N TYR A 249 1.79 -0.44 -1.94
CA TYR A 249 0.89 0.26 -2.83
C TYR A 249 -0.52 0.33 -2.22
N LEU A 250 -1.08 1.52 -2.16
CA LEU A 250 -2.45 1.77 -1.80
C LEU A 250 -3.26 2.03 -3.07
N HIS A 251 -4.22 1.19 -3.35
CA HIS A 251 -5.16 1.41 -4.45
C HIS A 251 -6.16 2.49 -4.06
N VAL A 252 -6.32 3.49 -4.94
CA VAL A 252 -7.14 4.67 -4.71
C VAL A 252 -8.11 4.81 -5.87
N HIS A 253 -9.38 5.08 -5.57
CA HIS A 253 -10.40 5.31 -6.58
C HIS A 253 -10.82 6.79 -6.61
N PRO A 254 -10.79 7.45 -7.78
CA PRO A 254 -11.45 8.74 -7.94
C PRO A 254 -12.96 8.56 -7.79
N GLU A 255 -13.61 9.49 -7.11
CA GLU A 255 -15.05 9.54 -6.97
C GLU A 255 -15.71 10.23 -8.16
N GLY A 256 -16.91 9.76 -8.50
CA GLY A 256 -17.76 10.30 -9.56
C GLY A 256 -17.76 9.48 -10.85
N ASP A 257 -18.58 9.92 -11.78
CA ASP A 257 -18.71 9.26 -13.09
C ASP A 257 -17.52 9.58 -13.99
N GLU A 258 -17.21 8.65 -14.90
CA GLU A 258 -16.19 8.87 -15.93
C GLU A 258 -16.50 10.12 -16.77
N PRO A 259 -15.54 11.06 -16.88
CA PRO A 259 -15.77 12.31 -17.62
C PRO A 259 -16.05 12.08 -19.11
N ALA A 260 -17.04 12.78 -19.65
CA ALA A 260 -17.25 12.79 -21.08
C ALA A 260 -16.04 13.39 -21.84
N PRO A 261 -15.73 12.92 -23.06
CA PRO A 261 -14.64 13.48 -23.86
C PRO A 261 -14.81 15.00 -24.07
N GLY A 262 -13.75 15.77 -23.70
CA GLY A 262 -13.73 17.23 -23.82
C GLY A 262 -14.47 17.99 -22.73
N SER A 263 -15.01 17.32 -21.72
CA SER A 263 -15.54 17.97 -20.53
C SER A 263 -14.41 18.59 -19.70
N VAL A 264 -14.76 19.52 -18.82
CA VAL A 264 -13.87 20.14 -17.83
C VAL A 264 -14.57 20.18 -16.48
N SER A 265 -13.79 20.19 -15.39
CA SER A 265 -14.28 20.24 -14.02
C SER A 265 -13.29 20.96 -13.10
N GLY A 266 -13.48 20.87 -11.81
CA GLY A 266 -12.64 21.44 -10.76
C GLY A 266 -13.36 22.51 -9.95
N PRO A 267 -12.71 23.09 -8.96
CA PRO A 267 -11.30 22.87 -8.58
C PRO A 267 -11.05 21.57 -7.81
N ASP A 268 -12.11 20.88 -7.36
CA ASP A 268 -12.04 19.76 -6.45
C ASP A 268 -12.08 18.41 -7.19
N VAL A 269 -11.21 17.50 -6.75
CA VAL A 269 -11.22 16.08 -7.13
C VAL A 269 -11.16 15.26 -5.85
N THR A 270 -12.13 14.35 -5.69
CA THR A 270 -12.27 13.54 -4.48
C THR A 270 -11.88 12.09 -4.75
N PHE A 271 -11.28 11.46 -3.74
CA PHE A 271 -10.79 10.09 -3.81
C PHE A 271 -11.25 9.31 -2.59
N MET A 272 -11.71 8.08 -2.81
CA MET A 272 -11.89 7.11 -1.75
C MET A 272 -10.58 6.36 -1.51
N THR A 273 -10.15 6.29 -0.24
CA THR A 273 -8.89 5.69 0.18
C THR A 273 -9.12 4.76 1.36
N GLN A 274 -8.30 3.71 1.44
CA GLN A 274 -8.28 2.80 2.58
C GLN A 274 -6.84 2.36 2.84
N ALA A 275 -6.17 2.98 3.80
CA ALA A 275 -4.80 2.62 4.13
C ALA A 275 -4.76 1.23 4.81
N PRO A 276 -3.94 0.29 4.33
CA PRO A 276 -3.89 -1.07 4.87
C PRO A 276 -3.32 -1.14 6.29
N THR A 277 -2.56 -0.13 6.70
CA THR A 277 -1.94 -0.06 8.03
C THR A 277 -1.80 1.38 8.49
N PRO A 278 -1.74 1.62 9.80
CA PRO A 278 -1.28 2.90 10.33
C PRO A 278 0.15 3.21 9.87
N GLY A 279 0.46 4.49 9.65
CA GLY A 279 1.79 4.95 9.27
C GLY A 279 1.77 6.17 8.37
N ARG A 280 2.94 6.47 7.83
CA ARG A 280 3.14 7.56 6.87
C ARG A 280 2.96 7.06 5.44
N TYR A 281 2.38 7.91 4.61
CA TYR A 281 2.16 7.66 3.19
C TYR A 281 2.66 8.81 2.35
N LEU A 282 3.25 8.47 1.21
CA LEU A 282 3.69 9.36 0.15
C LEU A 282 2.61 9.35 -0.92
N LEU A 283 2.04 10.50 -1.25
CA LEU A 283 0.93 10.61 -2.20
C LEU A 283 1.38 11.43 -3.41
N TYR A 284 0.94 11.01 -4.59
CA TYR A 284 1.27 11.62 -5.87
C TYR A 284 -0.02 11.79 -6.66
N LEU A 285 -0.40 13.03 -6.93
CA LEU A 285 -1.60 13.37 -7.69
C LEU A 285 -1.25 13.84 -9.08
N ASP A 286 -1.64 13.09 -10.09
CA ASP A 286 -1.62 13.54 -11.48
C ASP A 286 -2.91 14.27 -11.83
N PHE A 287 -2.80 15.46 -12.38
CA PHE A 287 -3.92 16.25 -12.90
C PHE A 287 -3.55 16.94 -14.21
N LYS A 288 -4.53 17.18 -15.06
CA LYS A 288 -4.31 17.72 -16.40
C LYS A 288 -4.99 19.08 -16.60
N VAL A 289 -4.21 20.07 -16.98
CA VAL A 289 -4.69 21.43 -17.33
C VAL A 289 -3.92 21.93 -18.55
N GLY A 290 -4.64 22.54 -19.51
CA GLY A 290 -4.04 23.09 -20.71
C GLY A 290 -3.29 22.04 -21.56
N GLY A 291 -3.77 20.80 -21.57
CA GLY A 291 -3.18 19.69 -22.32
C GLY A 291 -1.92 19.07 -21.67
N LYS A 292 -1.47 19.59 -20.52
CA LYS A 292 -0.27 19.11 -19.82
C LYS A 292 -0.67 18.41 -18.51
N VAL A 293 -0.15 17.20 -18.31
CA VAL A 293 -0.24 16.49 -17.02
C VAL A 293 0.83 17.03 -16.08
N ARG A 294 0.47 17.17 -14.81
CA ARG A 294 1.32 17.62 -13.71
C ARG A 294 1.14 16.69 -12.54
N THR A 295 2.19 16.49 -11.77
CA THR A 295 2.16 15.69 -10.55
C THR A 295 2.42 16.59 -9.35
N ALA A 296 1.54 16.53 -8.37
CA ALA A 296 1.71 17.14 -7.05
C ALA A 296 2.02 16.07 -6.01
N HIS A 297 2.89 16.38 -5.03
CA HIS A 297 3.42 15.44 -4.05
C HIS A 297 2.97 15.82 -2.64
N PHE A 298 2.56 14.81 -1.85
CA PHE A 298 2.13 15.04 -0.47
C PHE A 298 2.68 13.96 0.45
N VAL A 299 2.69 14.26 1.73
CA VAL A 299 3.06 13.31 2.80
C VAL A 299 2.02 13.40 3.89
N LEU A 300 1.27 12.33 4.09
CA LEU A 300 0.26 12.27 5.14
C LEU A 300 0.58 11.15 6.12
N ASP A 301 0.32 11.39 7.39
CA ASP A 301 0.23 10.32 8.38
C ASP A 301 -1.23 9.86 8.46
N THR A 302 -1.47 8.55 8.63
CA THR A 302 -2.83 8.06 8.86
C THR A 302 -3.38 8.68 10.14
N ALA A 303 -4.65 9.05 10.11
CA ALA A 303 -5.35 9.43 11.32
C ALA A 303 -5.23 8.30 12.33
N SER A 304 -4.70 8.56 13.50
CA SER A 304 -4.72 7.62 14.62
C SER A 304 -6.18 7.37 14.91
N GLY A 305 -6.66 6.15 14.67
CA GLY A 305 -7.96 5.75 15.19
C GLY A 305 -7.89 5.89 16.70
N GLU A 306 -8.35 7.02 17.19
CA GLU A 306 -8.52 7.27 18.61
C GLU A 306 -9.62 6.30 19.03
N VAL A 307 -9.21 5.16 19.59
CA VAL A 307 -10.12 4.33 20.39
C VAL A 307 -10.56 5.25 21.51
N ALA A 308 -11.77 5.79 21.39
CA ALA A 308 -12.38 6.56 22.46
C ALA A 308 -12.20 5.72 23.74
N PRO A 309 -11.63 6.29 24.83
CA PRO A 309 -11.49 5.54 26.06
C PRO A 309 -12.89 5.04 26.40
N ALA A 310 -13.03 3.75 26.63
CA ALA A 310 -14.28 3.19 27.11
C ALA A 310 -14.69 4.02 28.32
N GLU A 311 -15.84 4.70 28.27
CA GLU A 311 -16.39 5.41 29.42
C GLU A 311 -16.50 4.36 30.52
N GLU A 312 -15.69 4.51 31.57
CA GLU A 312 -15.84 3.71 32.78
C GLU A 312 -17.26 3.94 33.26
N PRO A 313 -18.02 2.88 33.59
CA PRO A 313 -19.35 3.02 34.14
C PRO A 313 -19.23 3.83 35.42
N THR A 314 -19.78 5.03 35.43
CA THR A 314 -19.94 5.83 36.64
C THR A 314 -20.83 5.03 37.60
N THR A 315 -20.22 4.38 38.57
CA THR A 315 -20.95 3.80 39.69
C THR A 315 -21.51 4.95 40.50
N ASP A 316 -22.78 5.23 40.27
CA ASP A 316 -23.58 6.12 41.10
C ASP A 316 -23.75 5.40 42.46
N ALA A 317 -22.93 5.82 43.42
CA ALA A 317 -23.07 5.36 44.80
C ALA A 317 -24.20 6.21 45.46
N PRO A 318 -25.22 5.58 46.03
CA PRO A 318 -26.27 6.32 46.70
C PRO A 318 -25.71 7.06 47.90
N ALA A 319 -26.02 8.36 47.99
CA ALA A 319 -25.72 9.20 49.14
C ALA A 319 -26.31 8.63 50.43
N ALA A 320 -25.46 8.43 51.42
CA ALA A 320 -25.90 8.05 52.76
C ALA A 320 -26.53 9.28 53.41
N ASP A 321 -27.79 9.16 53.79
CA ASP A 321 -28.51 10.08 54.66
C ASP A 321 -27.82 10.14 56.04
N GLU A 322 -27.16 11.22 56.39
CA GLU A 322 -26.82 11.52 57.77
C GLU A 322 -27.98 12.27 58.44
N HIS A 323 -28.70 11.54 59.31
CA HIS A 323 -29.60 12.14 60.26
C HIS A 323 -28.80 12.92 61.33
N GLY A 324 -28.93 14.23 61.27
CA GLY A 324 -28.47 15.10 62.32
C GLY A 324 -29.28 14.96 63.61
N ALA A 325 -28.60 14.68 64.70
CA ALA A 325 -29.10 14.88 66.04
C ALA A 325 -28.88 16.32 66.47
N GLY A 326 -29.95 16.98 66.83
CA GLY A 326 -29.88 18.31 67.40
C GLY A 326 -29.38 18.32 68.86
N GLU A 327 -28.74 19.40 69.23
CA GLU A 327 -28.69 19.79 70.65
C GLU A 327 -28.75 21.33 70.80
N SER A 328 -29.70 21.65 71.67
CA SER A 328 -30.05 22.96 72.16
C SER A 328 -29.02 23.49 73.15
N GLY A 329 -28.77 24.82 73.21
CA GLY A 329 -28.06 25.45 74.31
C GLY A 329 -27.95 26.95 74.24
N HIS A 330 -28.84 27.56 74.90
CA HIS A 330 -28.88 28.86 75.58
C HIS A 330 -27.59 29.73 75.63
N GLY A 331 -27.69 31.05 75.32
CA GLY A 331 -27.87 32.05 76.35
C GLY A 331 -26.85 33.19 76.29
N HIS A 332 -27.36 34.34 76.35
CA HIS A 332 -26.90 35.73 76.63
C HIS A 332 -26.49 36.60 75.46
#